data_23e8e41179c38f57ff8385c36ae106fa
#
_entry.id   23e8e41179c38f57ff8385c36ae106fa
#
_cell.length_a   1.000
_cell.length_b   1.000
_cell.length_c   1.000
_cell.angle_alpha   90.00
_cell.angle_beta   90.00
_cell.angle_gamma   90.00
#
_symmetry.space_group_name_H-M   'P 1'
#
loop_
_entity.id
_entity.type
_entity.pdbx_description
1 polymer ?
#
loop_
_entity_poly.entity_id
_entity_poly.type
_entity_poly.pdbx_seq_one_letter_code
_entity_poly.pdbx_strand_id
1 'polypeptide(L)'
;MTLKLNFFAKSDRGLIRDNNEDSGYAGPHLLILADGMGGHAAGEVASELMVNHLEILDQDPGQEDTAALLEAAAEQANEAISDHVKAHPETEGMGTTLTTMLFNGTDFGVCHVGDSRGYLLRDGKLKQVTKDDTYVQSLSLIHI
;
A
#
# COMPACT_ATOMS: atom_id res chain seq x y z
N MET A 1 -1.67 10.40 25.03
CA MET A 1 -2.46 9.15 24.93
C MET A 1 -2.18 8.50 23.59
N THR A 2 -1.83 7.23 23.61
CA THR A 2 -1.52 6.47 22.41
C THR A 2 -2.76 5.75 21.93
N LEU A 3 -3.09 5.92 20.66
CA LEU A 3 -4.18 5.19 20.03
C LEU A 3 -3.71 3.83 19.55
N LYS A 4 -4.62 2.89 19.41
CA LYS A 4 -4.37 1.59 18.82
C LYS A 4 -5.18 1.44 17.54
N LEU A 5 -4.58 0.81 16.53
CA LEU A 5 -5.25 0.47 15.29
C LEU A 5 -5.87 -0.93 15.40
N ASN A 6 -7.17 -1.02 15.19
CA ASN A 6 -7.83 -2.29 14.92
C ASN A 6 -7.91 -2.45 13.40
N PHE A 7 -7.54 -3.62 12.90
CA PHE A 7 -7.33 -3.81 11.48
C PHE A 7 -8.01 -5.05 10.95
N PHE A 8 -8.34 -5.01 9.66
CA PHE A 8 -8.92 -6.14 8.94
C PHE A 8 -8.59 -6.02 7.46
N ALA A 9 -8.31 -7.14 6.81
CA ALA A 9 -8.07 -7.20 5.37
C ALA A 9 -8.92 -8.29 4.75
N LYS A 10 -9.47 -8.02 3.58
CA LYS A 10 -10.22 -8.99 2.78
C LYS A 10 -9.93 -8.76 1.30
N SER A 11 -9.74 -9.85 0.57
CA SER A 11 -9.56 -9.84 -0.87
C SER A 11 -10.42 -10.93 -1.49
N ASP A 12 -10.92 -10.67 -2.71
CA ASP A 12 -11.79 -11.60 -3.42
C ASP A 12 -11.55 -11.45 -4.92
N ARG A 13 -11.52 -12.55 -5.63
CA ARG A 13 -11.36 -12.56 -7.08
C ARG A 13 -12.54 -11.91 -7.81
N GLY A 14 -13.71 -11.89 -7.21
CA GLY A 14 -14.94 -11.46 -7.84
C GLY A 14 -15.57 -12.55 -8.71
N LEU A 15 -16.61 -12.19 -9.46
CA LEU A 15 -17.42 -13.13 -10.23
C LEU A 15 -17.01 -13.24 -11.71
N ILE A 16 -16.21 -12.30 -12.23
CA ILE A 16 -15.89 -12.17 -13.65
C ILE A 16 -14.44 -12.50 -13.97
N ARG A 17 -13.50 -12.12 -13.09
CA ARG A 17 -12.07 -12.33 -13.30
C ARG A 17 -11.66 -13.78 -13.07
N ASP A 18 -10.67 -14.26 -13.82
CA ASP A 18 -10.12 -15.61 -13.66
C ASP A 18 -9.16 -15.71 -12.47
N ASN A 19 -8.50 -14.61 -12.13
CA ASN A 19 -7.53 -14.57 -11.05
C ASN A 19 -7.66 -13.27 -10.26
N ASN A 20 -7.01 -13.20 -9.10
CA ASN A 20 -6.90 -12.02 -8.26
C ASN A 20 -5.43 -11.60 -8.22
N GLU A 21 -5.12 -10.45 -8.82
CA GLU A 21 -3.77 -9.89 -8.85
C GLU A 21 -3.53 -8.86 -7.75
N ASP A 22 -4.49 -8.68 -6.85
CA ASP A 22 -4.35 -7.83 -5.68
C ASP A 22 -3.57 -8.52 -4.58
N SER A 23 -2.79 -7.75 -3.83
CA SER A 23 -2.15 -8.18 -2.61
C SER A 23 -2.42 -7.15 -1.53
N GLY A 24 -2.53 -7.60 -0.30
CA GLY A 24 -2.82 -6.71 0.81
C GLY A 24 -2.18 -7.18 2.10
N TYR A 25 -2.08 -6.27 3.05
CA TYR A 25 -1.58 -6.54 4.38
C TYR A 25 -2.26 -5.60 5.38
N ALA A 26 -2.64 -6.14 6.53
CA ALA A 26 -3.17 -5.32 7.62
C ALA A 26 -2.56 -5.79 8.93
N GLY A 27 -1.96 -4.87 9.66
CA GLY A 27 -1.32 -5.12 10.95
C GLY A 27 -1.49 -3.96 11.91
N PRO A 28 -0.91 -4.08 13.13
CA PRO A 28 -1.09 -3.07 14.18
C PRO A 28 -0.61 -1.66 13.83
N HIS A 29 0.31 -1.54 12.89
CA HIS A 29 0.89 -0.26 12.49
C HIS A 29 0.76 0.03 11.00
N LEU A 30 0.56 -0.99 10.16
CA LEU A 30 0.70 -0.86 8.71
C LEU A 30 -0.50 -1.45 7.98
N LEU A 31 -1.02 -0.70 7.02
CA LEU A 31 -2.03 -1.16 6.08
C LEU A 31 -1.47 -1.01 4.66
N ILE A 32 -1.63 -2.03 3.83
CA ILE A 32 -1.15 -2.03 2.45
C ILE A 32 -2.22 -2.60 1.52
N LEU A 33 -2.43 -1.93 0.39
CA LEU A 33 -3.19 -2.44 -0.74
C LEU A 33 -2.36 -2.24 -2.00
N ALA A 34 -2.20 -3.29 -2.79
CA ALA A 34 -1.49 -3.26 -4.05
C ALA A 34 -2.30 -4.01 -5.10
N ASP A 35 -2.69 -3.30 -6.16
CA ASP A 35 -3.44 -3.84 -7.30
C ASP A 35 -2.47 -4.02 -8.46
N GLY A 36 -2.12 -5.27 -8.74
CA GLY A 36 -1.15 -5.62 -9.75
C GLY A 36 -1.72 -5.65 -11.17
N MET A 37 -0.85 -5.38 -12.15
CA MET A 37 -1.18 -5.46 -13.56
C MET A 37 -0.07 -6.16 -14.34
N GLY A 38 -0.45 -6.90 -15.36
CA GLY A 38 0.49 -7.58 -16.25
C GLY A 38 -0.07 -8.90 -16.77
N GLY A 39 0.48 -9.37 -17.90
CA GLY A 39 0.15 -10.67 -18.45
C GLY A 39 0.87 -11.82 -17.72
N HIS A 40 0.42 -13.05 -17.92
CA HIS A 40 1.06 -14.26 -17.38
C HIS A 40 1.22 -14.25 -15.86
N ALA A 41 0.20 -13.76 -15.13
CA ALA A 41 0.20 -13.61 -13.67
C ALA A 41 1.30 -12.66 -13.13
N ALA A 42 1.87 -11.83 -13.98
CA ALA A 42 2.90 -10.87 -13.60
C ALA A 42 2.38 -9.80 -12.61
N GLY A 43 1.09 -9.46 -12.68
CA GLY A 43 0.45 -8.57 -11.72
C GLY A 43 0.49 -9.10 -10.29
N GLU A 44 0.26 -10.40 -10.09
CA GLU A 44 0.43 -11.04 -8.78
C GLU A 44 1.85 -10.89 -8.26
N VAL A 45 2.84 -11.13 -9.11
CA VAL A 45 4.26 -11.01 -8.74
C VAL A 45 4.58 -9.57 -8.33
N ALA A 46 4.13 -8.59 -9.12
CA ALA A 46 4.37 -7.18 -8.84
C ALA A 46 3.75 -6.74 -7.51
N SER A 47 2.48 -7.09 -7.28
CA SER A 47 1.79 -6.71 -6.04
C SER A 47 2.39 -7.41 -4.81
N GLU A 48 2.78 -8.66 -4.93
CA GLU A 48 3.44 -9.41 -3.85
C GLU A 48 4.82 -8.83 -3.51
N LEU A 49 5.62 -8.48 -4.52
CA LEU A 49 6.92 -7.83 -4.30
C LEU A 49 6.75 -6.50 -3.55
N MET A 50 5.74 -5.73 -3.90
CA MET A 50 5.45 -4.47 -3.21
C MET A 50 5.11 -4.72 -1.75
N VAL A 51 4.17 -5.61 -1.47
CA VAL A 51 3.75 -5.93 -0.10
C VAL A 51 4.92 -6.48 0.71
N ASN A 52 5.70 -7.41 0.14
CA ASN A 52 6.82 -8.04 0.86
C ASN A 52 7.90 -7.03 1.27
N HIS A 53 8.13 -6.00 0.47
CA HIS A 53 9.10 -4.97 0.81
C HIS A 53 8.59 -3.96 1.86
N LEU A 54 7.27 -3.80 1.97
CA LEU A 54 6.69 -2.85 2.91
C LEU A 54 6.31 -3.49 4.25
N GLU A 55 5.96 -4.77 4.30
CA GLU A 55 5.43 -5.40 5.51
C GLU A 55 6.40 -5.39 6.69
N ILE A 56 7.70 -5.28 6.44
CA ILE A 56 8.72 -5.14 7.49
C ILE A 56 8.55 -3.84 8.31
N LEU A 57 7.82 -2.87 7.78
CA LEU A 57 7.53 -1.61 8.47
C LEU A 57 6.40 -1.74 9.49
N ASP A 58 5.77 -2.90 9.64
CA ASP A 58 4.68 -3.12 10.60
C ASP A 58 5.22 -3.19 12.02
N GLN A 59 5.71 -2.08 12.50
CA GLN A 59 6.21 -1.89 13.86
C GLN A 59 6.10 -0.42 14.22
N ASP A 60 6.18 -0.10 15.51
CA ASP A 60 6.12 1.29 15.96
C ASP A 60 7.28 2.09 15.37
N PRO A 61 7.02 3.09 14.52
CA PRO A 61 8.07 3.89 13.91
C PRO A 61 8.67 4.95 14.86
N GLY A 62 8.09 5.10 16.05
CA GLY A 62 8.58 6.09 17.03
C GLY A 62 8.49 7.52 16.51
N GLN A 63 9.62 8.22 16.52
CA GLN A 63 9.72 9.62 16.07
C GLN A 63 10.06 9.76 14.59
N GLU A 64 10.22 8.67 13.87
CA GLU A 64 10.59 8.71 12.47
C GLU A 64 9.46 9.25 11.58
N ASP A 65 9.81 9.85 10.45
CA ASP A 65 8.86 10.34 9.46
C ASP A 65 8.22 9.15 8.73
N THR A 66 6.97 8.86 9.05
CA THR A 66 6.25 7.70 8.52
C THR A 66 6.06 7.76 7.00
N ALA A 67 5.79 8.94 6.46
CA ALA A 67 5.65 9.10 5.01
C ALA A 67 6.98 8.84 4.28
N ALA A 68 8.10 9.31 4.83
CA ALA A 68 9.42 9.07 4.27
C ALA A 68 9.82 7.60 4.33
N LEU A 69 9.50 6.90 5.42
CA LEU A 69 9.74 5.45 5.53
C LEU A 69 8.99 4.67 4.46
N LEU A 70 7.73 4.99 4.24
CA LEU A 70 6.90 4.34 3.23
C LEU A 70 7.44 4.61 1.81
N GLU A 71 7.80 5.85 1.52
CA GLU A 71 8.32 6.24 0.21
C GLU A 71 9.63 5.50 -0.11
N ALA A 72 10.55 5.43 0.85
CA ALA A 72 11.82 4.71 0.67
C ALA A 72 11.58 3.21 0.43
N ALA A 73 10.68 2.59 1.17
CA ALA A 73 10.34 1.18 0.98
C ALA A 73 9.67 0.92 -0.36
N ALA A 74 8.79 1.83 -0.80
CA ALA A 74 8.14 1.73 -2.11
C ALA A 74 9.14 1.85 -3.26
N GLU A 75 10.15 2.71 -3.14
CA GLU A 75 11.23 2.84 -4.13
C GLU A 75 12.05 1.56 -4.22
N GLN A 76 12.39 0.95 -3.08
CA GLN A 76 13.10 -0.34 -3.06
C GLN A 76 12.26 -1.45 -3.69
N ALA A 77 10.97 -1.48 -3.43
CA ALA A 77 10.06 -2.43 -4.06
C ALA A 77 10.02 -2.25 -5.57
N ASN A 78 9.98 -1.01 -6.04
CA ASN A 78 10.00 -0.70 -7.47
C ASN A 78 11.30 -1.16 -8.14
N GLU A 79 12.43 -1.01 -7.48
CA GLU A 79 13.71 -1.54 -7.96
C GLU A 79 13.67 -3.08 -8.07
N ALA A 80 13.09 -3.75 -7.06
CA ALA A 80 12.93 -5.21 -7.10
C ALA A 80 12.04 -5.66 -8.25
N ILE A 81 10.98 -4.91 -8.55
CA ILE A 81 10.12 -5.17 -9.72
C ILE A 81 10.91 -5.02 -11.02
N SER A 82 11.69 -3.94 -11.16
CA SER A 82 12.55 -3.72 -12.32
C SER A 82 13.57 -4.84 -12.51
N ASP A 83 14.20 -5.27 -11.42
CA ASP A 83 15.19 -6.36 -11.45
C ASP A 83 14.55 -7.69 -11.86
N HIS A 84 13.32 -7.93 -11.38
CA HIS A 84 12.56 -9.12 -11.78
C HIS A 84 12.28 -9.13 -13.28
N VAL A 85 11.86 -7.99 -13.84
CA VAL A 85 11.61 -7.85 -15.28
C VAL A 85 12.88 -8.13 -16.10
N LYS A 86 14.03 -7.63 -15.64
CA LYS A 86 15.31 -7.87 -16.32
C LYS A 86 15.69 -9.36 -16.33
N ALA A 87 15.43 -10.05 -15.22
CA ALA A 87 15.70 -11.48 -15.11
C ALA A 87 14.64 -12.35 -15.82
N HIS A 88 13.44 -11.83 -15.99
CA HIS A 88 12.28 -12.51 -16.58
C HIS A 88 11.61 -11.60 -17.62
N PRO A 89 12.19 -11.47 -18.84
CA PRO A 89 11.69 -10.52 -19.86
C PRO A 89 10.23 -10.72 -20.26
N GLU A 90 9.70 -11.93 -20.08
CA GLU A 90 8.29 -12.22 -20.32
C GLU A 90 7.33 -11.45 -19.40
N THR A 91 7.85 -10.89 -18.30
CA THR A 91 7.07 -10.09 -17.36
C THR A 91 7.15 -8.59 -17.64
N GLU A 92 7.73 -8.18 -18.77
CA GLU A 92 7.80 -6.77 -19.15
C GLU A 92 6.42 -6.14 -19.15
N GLY A 93 6.33 -4.93 -18.58
CA GLY A 93 5.07 -4.22 -18.44
C GLY A 93 4.33 -4.53 -17.15
N MET A 94 4.82 -5.45 -16.31
CA MET A 94 4.19 -5.66 -15.01
C MET A 94 4.36 -4.45 -14.11
N GLY A 95 3.37 -4.21 -13.29
CA GLY A 95 3.38 -3.11 -12.33
C GLY A 95 2.34 -3.32 -11.27
N THR A 96 2.28 -2.39 -10.34
CA THR A 96 1.29 -2.41 -9.28
C THR A 96 0.97 -1.01 -8.82
N THR A 97 -0.28 -0.80 -8.43
CA THR A 97 -0.64 0.36 -7.62
C THR A 97 -0.14 0.14 -6.20
N LEU A 98 -0.18 1.19 -5.40
CA LEU A 98 0.13 1.11 -3.98
C LEU A 98 -0.73 2.11 -3.22
N THR A 99 -1.39 1.65 -2.18
CA THR A 99 -2.00 2.51 -1.17
C THR A 99 -1.59 1.94 0.19
N THR A 100 -0.83 2.71 0.94
CA THR A 100 -0.28 2.23 2.21
C THR A 100 -0.29 3.34 3.25
N MET A 101 -0.52 2.95 4.50
CA MET A 101 -0.58 3.84 5.65
C MET A 101 0.22 3.25 6.81
N LEU A 102 1.10 4.04 7.40
CA LEU A 102 1.90 3.67 8.56
C LEU A 102 1.50 4.53 9.75
N PHE A 103 1.07 3.87 10.82
CA PHE A 103 0.51 4.50 12.03
C PHE A 103 1.56 4.56 13.13
N ASN A 104 1.71 5.74 13.76
CA ASN A 104 2.65 5.95 14.87
C ASN A 104 2.00 6.21 16.22
N GLY A 105 0.69 6.01 16.35
CA GLY A 105 -0.06 6.28 17.57
C GLY A 105 -0.83 7.59 17.55
N THR A 106 -0.47 8.53 16.70
CA THR A 106 -1.12 9.85 16.56
C THR A 106 -1.38 10.24 15.12
N ASP A 107 -0.48 9.87 14.21
CA ASP A 107 -0.53 10.26 12.80
C ASP A 107 -0.43 9.04 11.89
N PHE A 108 -0.89 9.19 10.66
CA PHE A 108 -0.65 8.25 9.57
C PHE A 108 0.28 8.88 8.54
N GLY A 109 1.36 8.18 8.21
CA GLY A 109 2.05 8.41 6.96
C GLY A 109 1.27 7.71 5.84
N VAL A 110 1.13 8.37 4.71
CA VAL A 110 0.44 7.84 3.53
C VAL A 110 1.37 7.88 2.34
N CYS A 111 1.46 6.78 1.62
CA CYS A 111 2.11 6.71 0.32
C CYS A 111 1.14 6.05 -0.66
N HIS A 112 0.86 6.71 -1.76
CA HIS A 112 -0.16 6.27 -2.70
C HIS A 112 0.30 6.49 -4.14
N VAL A 113 0.15 5.46 -4.96
CA VAL A 113 0.42 5.49 -6.39
C VAL A 113 -0.69 4.73 -7.10
N GLY A 114 -1.38 5.39 -8.02
CA GLY A 114 -2.39 4.77 -8.86
C GLY A 114 -3.82 5.22 -8.53
N ASP A 115 -4.77 4.37 -8.86
CA ASP A 115 -6.21 4.66 -8.80
C ASP A 115 -6.97 3.89 -7.70
N SER A 116 -6.27 3.12 -6.87
CA SER A 116 -6.85 2.60 -5.64
C SER A 116 -7.11 3.77 -4.69
N ARG A 117 -8.00 3.62 -3.72
CA ARG A 117 -8.40 4.76 -2.88
C ARG A 117 -8.48 4.38 -1.41
N GLY A 118 -8.06 5.34 -0.57
CA GLY A 118 -8.23 5.28 0.87
C GLY A 118 -9.27 6.30 1.33
N TYR A 119 -10.13 5.89 2.25
CA TYR A 119 -11.20 6.71 2.78
C TYR A 119 -11.17 6.74 4.30
N LEU A 120 -11.56 7.87 4.85
CA LEU A 120 -11.81 8.02 6.28
C LEU A 120 -13.31 8.19 6.51
N LEU A 121 -13.88 7.33 7.36
CA LEU A 121 -15.24 7.50 7.86
C LEU A 121 -15.18 7.99 9.30
N ARG A 122 -15.68 9.20 9.53
CA ARG A 122 -15.72 9.81 10.87
C ARG A 122 -17.03 10.57 11.07
N ASP A 123 -17.68 10.32 12.18
CA ASP A 123 -18.95 10.99 12.54
C ASP A 123 -20.00 10.90 11.42
N GLY A 124 -20.09 9.75 10.77
CA GLY A 124 -21.02 9.50 9.67
C GLY A 124 -20.65 10.15 8.34
N LYS A 125 -19.47 10.79 8.24
CA LYS A 125 -18.99 11.44 7.02
C LYS A 125 -17.84 10.67 6.42
N LEU A 126 -17.95 10.39 5.12
CA LEU A 126 -16.92 9.70 4.34
C LEU A 126 -16.08 10.73 3.57
N LYS A 127 -14.77 10.67 3.74
CA LYS A 127 -13.84 11.55 3.03
C LYS A 127 -12.75 10.70 2.37
N GLN A 128 -12.46 10.97 1.11
CA GLN A 128 -11.30 10.38 0.42
C GLN A 128 -10.04 11.08 0.93
N VAL A 129 -9.10 10.31 1.46
CA VAL A 129 -7.84 10.84 2.00
C VAL A 129 -6.69 10.73 1.01
N THR A 130 -6.79 9.89 -0.01
CA THR A 130 -5.80 9.79 -1.09
C THR A 130 -6.21 10.67 -2.27
N LYS A 131 -5.22 11.07 -3.08
CA LYS A 131 -5.44 11.69 -4.39
C LYS A 131 -4.95 10.71 -5.45
N ASP A 132 -5.73 10.56 -6.52
CA ASP A 132 -5.35 9.67 -7.60
C ASP A 132 -3.99 10.08 -8.19
N ASP A 133 -3.28 9.12 -8.75
CA ASP A 133 -1.93 9.11 -9.29
C ASP A 133 -0.85 8.98 -8.21
N THR A 134 -0.28 10.04 -7.69
CA THR A 134 0.78 9.95 -6.68
C THR A 134 0.52 10.90 -5.52
N TYR A 135 0.61 10.37 -4.30
CA TYR A 135 0.34 11.14 -3.10
C TYR A 135 1.17 10.60 -1.93
N VAL A 136 1.99 11.46 -1.33
CA VAL A 136 2.78 11.13 -0.14
C VAL A 136 2.56 12.23 0.88
N GLN A 137 2.08 11.87 2.06
CA GLN A 137 1.71 12.85 3.09
C GLN A 137 1.70 12.22 4.48
N SER A 138 1.93 13.04 5.48
CA SER A 138 1.61 12.72 6.87
C SER A 138 0.28 13.36 7.23
N LEU A 139 -0.64 12.56 7.76
CA LEU A 139 -1.98 13.01 8.14
C LEU A 139 -2.15 12.92 9.64
N SER A 140 -2.40 14.08 10.27
CA SER A 140 -2.72 14.12 11.69
C SER A 140 -4.17 13.70 11.92
N LEU A 141 -4.40 12.76 12.83
CA LEU A 141 -5.74 12.30 13.18
C LEU A 141 -6.60 13.40 13.83
N ILE A 142 -5.97 14.48 14.31
CA ILE A 142 -6.68 15.60 14.89
C ILE A 142 -7.26 16.52 13.79
N HIS A 143 -6.60 16.59 12.64
CA HIS A 143 -6.92 17.55 11.57
C HIS A 143 -7.58 16.93 10.33
N ILE A 144 -7.74 15.64 10.30
CA ILE A 144 -8.42 14.95 9.19
C ILE A 144 -9.93 15.07 9.34
#